data_a1960ea47f1f6fc1c12c733908d18283
#
_entry.id   a1960ea47f1f6fc1c12c733908d18283
#
_cell.length_a   1.000
_cell.length_b   1.000
_cell.length_c   1.000
_cell.angle_alpha   90.00
_cell.angle_beta   90.00
_cell.angle_gamma   90.00
#
_symmetry.space_group_name_H-M   'P 1'
#
loop_
_entity.id
_entity.type
_entity.pdbx_description
1 polymer ?
#
loop_
_entity_poly.entity_id
_entity_poly.type
_entity_poly.pdbx_seq_one_letter_code
_entity_poly.pdbx_strand_id
1 'polypeptide(L)'
;MKKSKLLSRVMAVILSVAMLLPMVVATGSADTGSKSAAFTSISTTRLSMTDQREVSLSFNLGYKPQAADLEWTFGGDPLDQWRNWEDEENGGEPVFTVKDLTIADNGDVTATLSVDYLFDGDDAAYWRPWYAYRGLYELTVTDKSTGKSVSQTMRYEVYDSYTPYDELDSKIQDIMDNQTNGLYMSYESTGLSTDGKDVMEVIVARDKAVVDNYMALLQRAQTDPEAVAADVKSGKLADYQIPVYITNIHPNECPAVDQQIEFLKAIATEETISYKNADNETCTYNVKDILNDVFFIIRPTENPYALEHYQRGNSEDFD
;
A
#
# COMPACT_ATOMS: atom_id res chain seq x y z
N MET A 1 -21.55 -27.25 6.17
CA MET A 1 -21.69 -26.20 7.20
C MET A 1 -20.54 -25.18 7.22
N LYS A 2 -19.39 -25.43 6.58
CA LYS A 2 -18.23 -24.51 6.52
C LYS A 2 -18.46 -23.23 5.68
N LYS A 3 -19.28 -23.27 4.63
CA LYS A 3 -19.56 -22.10 3.74
C LYS A 3 -20.31 -20.92 4.39
N SER A 4 -20.97 -21.10 5.53
CA SER A 4 -21.76 -20.02 6.14
C SER A 4 -20.93 -19.01 6.96
N LYS A 5 -19.79 -19.43 7.52
CA LYS A 5 -18.91 -18.54 8.31
C LYS A 5 -18.08 -17.63 7.42
N LEU A 6 -17.60 -18.14 6.28
CA LEU A 6 -16.89 -17.32 5.29
C LEU A 6 -17.80 -16.25 4.69
N LEU A 7 -19.07 -16.61 4.37
CA LEU A 7 -20.03 -15.64 3.85
C LEU A 7 -20.38 -14.54 4.87
N SER A 8 -20.40 -14.84 6.17
CA SER A 8 -20.68 -13.82 7.20
C SER A 8 -19.53 -12.82 7.36
N ARG A 9 -18.28 -13.26 7.19
CA ARG A 9 -17.10 -12.38 7.24
C ARG A 9 -17.00 -11.50 6.00
N VAL A 10 -17.26 -12.03 4.81
CA VAL A 10 -17.33 -11.25 3.55
C VAL A 10 -18.47 -10.23 3.60
N MET A 11 -19.63 -10.55 4.19
CA MET A 11 -20.72 -9.60 4.36
C MET A 11 -20.40 -8.49 5.36
N ALA A 12 -19.60 -8.74 6.40
CA ALA A 12 -19.17 -7.70 7.35
C ALA A 12 -18.27 -6.66 6.67
N VAL A 13 -17.36 -7.07 5.78
CA VAL A 13 -16.50 -6.16 5.01
C VAL A 13 -17.31 -5.30 4.03
N ILE A 14 -18.35 -5.84 3.40
CA ILE A 14 -19.20 -5.08 2.45
C ILE A 14 -20.11 -4.07 3.17
N LEU A 15 -20.50 -4.31 4.43
CA LEU A 15 -21.30 -3.34 5.20
C LEU A 15 -20.48 -2.19 5.80
N SER A 16 -19.18 -2.34 5.94
CA SER A 16 -18.29 -1.28 6.50
C SER A 16 -18.04 -0.13 5.53
N VAL A 17 -18.22 -0.31 4.23
CA VAL A 17 -17.99 0.71 3.19
C VAL A 17 -19.17 1.70 3.05
N ALA A 18 -20.32 1.45 3.66
CA ALA A 18 -21.55 2.23 3.44
C ALA A 18 -21.83 3.33 4.47
N MET A 19 -20.94 3.63 5.44
CA MET A 19 -21.17 4.70 6.42
C MET A 19 -20.12 5.81 6.32
N LEU A 20 -20.17 6.60 5.27
CA LEU A 20 -19.64 7.97 5.26
C LEU A 20 -20.67 8.87 5.94
N LEU A 21 -20.51 9.13 7.24
CA LEU A 21 -21.23 10.16 7.95
C LEU A 21 -20.39 11.45 8.05
N PRO A 22 -21.00 12.63 7.92
CA PRO A 22 -20.29 13.89 7.80
C PRO A 22 -19.63 14.30 9.13
N MET A 23 -18.41 14.84 9.04
CA MET A 23 -17.72 15.52 10.11
C MET A 23 -18.63 16.64 10.68
N VAL A 24 -19.13 16.47 11.87
CA VAL A 24 -19.71 17.55 12.66
C VAL A 24 -18.56 18.24 13.38
N VAL A 25 -18.21 19.45 12.93
CA VAL A 25 -17.34 20.34 13.69
C VAL A 25 -18.12 20.83 14.91
N ALA A 26 -17.87 20.27 16.07
CA ALA A 26 -18.37 20.80 17.33
C ALA A 26 -17.51 22.00 17.74
N THR A 27 -18.08 23.19 17.65
CA THR A 27 -17.53 24.41 18.25
C THR A 27 -17.60 24.32 19.78
N GLY A 28 -16.44 24.54 20.40
CA GLY A 28 -16.21 24.30 21.80
C GLY A 28 -17.08 25.11 22.78
N SER A 29 -17.35 24.44 23.88
CA SER A 29 -17.64 25.06 25.19
C SER A 29 -16.61 24.47 26.14
N ALA A 30 -15.85 25.34 26.78
CA ALA A 30 -14.87 24.93 27.80
C ALA A 30 -15.61 24.33 28.98
N ASP A 31 -15.45 23.03 29.19
CA ASP A 31 -15.85 22.36 30.41
C ASP A 31 -14.65 21.69 31.07
N THR A 32 -14.64 21.81 32.39
CA THR A 32 -13.55 21.51 33.29
C THR A 32 -13.32 20.01 33.40
N GLY A 33 -12.19 19.52 32.89
CA GLY A 33 -11.46 18.42 33.54
C GLY A 33 -11.78 16.98 33.14
N SER A 34 -12.68 16.67 32.20
CA SER A 34 -12.85 15.29 31.67
C SER A 34 -12.00 15.10 30.42
N LYS A 35 -10.94 14.30 30.51
CA LYS A 35 -10.22 13.84 29.29
C LYS A 35 -11.21 13.12 28.38
N SER A 36 -11.28 13.50 27.12
CA SER A 36 -12.03 12.76 26.09
C SER A 36 -11.46 11.34 25.97
N ALA A 37 -12.32 10.34 25.85
CA ALA A 37 -11.87 8.97 25.59
C ALA A 37 -11.19 8.90 24.22
N ALA A 38 -9.92 8.54 24.19
CA ALA A 38 -9.12 8.44 22.97
C ALA A 38 -7.87 7.59 23.17
N PHE A 39 -7.35 7.03 22.07
CA PHE A 39 -5.95 6.61 22.02
C PHE A 39 -5.07 7.87 22.12
N THR A 40 -4.09 7.85 23.01
CA THR A 40 -3.15 8.95 23.24
C THR A 40 -1.83 8.74 22.50
N SER A 41 -1.47 7.48 22.24
CA SER A 41 -0.36 7.10 21.34
C SER A 41 -0.56 5.70 20.81
N ILE A 42 -0.02 5.47 19.63
CA ILE A 42 0.10 4.16 19.00
C ILE A 42 1.36 4.15 18.11
N SER A 43 2.19 3.13 18.22
CA SER A 43 3.49 3.10 17.53
C SER A 43 3.37 2.90 16.03
N THR A 44 2.35 2.20 15.58
CA THR A 44 2.00 2.05 14.16
C THR A 44 0.52 1.72 14.00
N THR A 45 -0.06 2.20 12.91
CA THR A 45 -1.42 1.83 12.48
C THR A 45 -1.41 0.87 11.29
N ARG A 46 -0.23 0.41 10.86
CA ARG A 46 -0.08 -0.59 9.78
C ARG A 46 0.34 -1.91 10.38
N LEU A 47 -0.36 -2.96 10.02
CA LEU A 47 -0.13 -4.34 10.46
C LEU A 47 0.07 -5.24 9.23
N SER A 48 0.90 -6.26 9.37
CA SER A 48 1.15 -7.28 8.35
C SER A 48 0.52 -8.62 8.75
N MET A 49 0.02 -9.35 7.76
CA MET A 49 -0.48 -10.73 7.95
C MET A 49 0.65 -11.75 7.99
N THR A 50 1.84 -11.36 7.53
CA THR A 50 2.99 -12.24 7.30
C THR A 50 4.22 -11.86 8.11
N ASP A 51 4.07 -10.95 9.07
CA ASP A 51 5.18 -10.51 9.91
C ASP A 51 4.74 -10.35 11.36
N GLN A 52 5.63 -10.68 12.29
CA GLN A 52 5.41 -10.51 13.72
C GLN A 52 5.80 -9.09 14.13
N ARG A 53 4.98 -8.48 15.00
CA ARG A 53 5.33 -7.19 15.58
C ARG A 53 4.66 -6.91 16.91
N GLU A 54 5.27 -5.98 17.61
CA GLU A 54 4.77 -5.44 18.87
C GLU A 54 4.30 -4.00 18.63
N VAL A 55 3.03 -3.72 18.91
CA VAL A 55 2.44 -2.40 18.79
C VAL A 55 2.26 -1.82 20.20
N SER A 56 3.10 -0.86 20.55
CA SER A 56 2.93 -0.12 21.80
C SER A 56 1.79 0.87 21.67
N LEU A 57 0.89 0.89 22.64
CA LEU A 57 -0.27 1.78 22.61
C LEU A 57 -0.58 2.33 24.02
N SER A 58 -1.18 3.52 24.02
CA SER A 58 -1.70 4.15 25.21
C SER A 58 -3.05 4.77 24.94
N PHE A 59 -3.96 4.72 25.91
CA PHE A 59 -5.29 5.32 25.80
C PHE A 59 -5.81 5.77 27.18
N ASN A 60 -6.89 6.56 27.17
CA ASN A 60 -7.59 6.96 28.37
C ASN A 60 -9.10 6.94 28.10
N LEU A 61 -9.88 6.35 29.01
CA LEU A 61 -11.35 6.30 28.91
C LEU A 61 -12.03 7.47 29.64
N GLY A 62 -11.23 8.41 30.20
CA GLY A 62 -11.72 9.51 31.01
C GLY A 62 -11.85 9.16 32.50
N TYR A 63 -11.45 7.97 32.90
CA TYR A 63 -11.44 7.47 34.28
C TYR A 63 -10.49 6.27 34.38
N LYS A 64 -10.27 5.76 35.60
CA LYS A 64 -9.45 4.56 35.83
C LYS A 64 -10.31 3.28 35.68
N PRO A 65 -10.17 2.50 34.58
CA PRO A 65 -10.91 1.25 34.40
C PRO A 65 -10.32 0.12 35.25
N GLN A 66 -11.03 -1.01 35.29
CA GLN A 66 -10.47 -2.27 35.79
C GLN A 66 -9.98 -3.11 34.62
N ALA A 67 -8.81 -3.74 34.72
CA ALA A 67 -8.24 -4.53 33.64
C ALA A 67 -9.16 -5.70 33.20
N ALA A 68 -9.87 -6.32 34.13
CA ALA A 68 -10.78 -7.43 33.85
C ALA A 68 -12.05 -7.01 33.08
N ASP A 69 -12.39 -5.73 33.07
CA ASP A 69 -13.55 -5.20 32.37
C ASP A 69 -13.20 -4.74 30.94
N LEU A 70 -11.91 -4.65 30.58
CA LEU A 70 -11.49 -4.25 29.25
C LEU A 70 -11.64 -5.40 28.26
N GLU A 71 -12.48 -5.18 27.26
CA GLU A 71 -12.67 -6.05 26.10
C GLU A 71 -11.98 -5.43 24.89
N TRP A 72 -11.22 -6.25 24.16
CA TRP A 72 -10.47 -5.85 22.99
C TRP A 72 -11.03 -6.53 21.75
N THR A 73 -11.32 -5.74 20.72
CA THR A 73 -11.82 -6.25 19.44
C THR A 73 -11.01 -5.68 18.28
N PHE A 74 -10.92 -6.45 17.20
CA PHE A 74 -10.34 -6.02 15.94
C PHE A 74 -11.33 -6.32 14.82
N GLY A 75 -11.78 -5.28 14.09
CA GLY A 75 -12.84 -5.40 13.11
C GLY A 75 -14.21 -5.80 13.68
N GLY A 76 -14.42 -5.57 14.97
CA GLY A 76 -15.63 -5.94 15.69
C GLY A 76 -15.61 -7.34 16.32
N ASP A 77 -14.66 -8.18 15.93
CA ASP A 77 -14.50 -9.52 16.51
C ASP A 77 -13.53 -9.48 17.71
N PRO A 78 -13.78 -10.22 18.80
CA PRO A 78 -12.84 -10.43 19.88
C PRO A 78 -11.47 -10.90 19.37
N LEU A 79 -10.37 -10.43 19.98
CA LEU A 79 -9.01 -10.77 19.52
C LEU A 79 -8.75 -12.27 19.51
N ASP A 80 -9.35 -13.04 20.40
CA ASP A 80 -9.18 -14.48 20.50
C ASP A 80 -9.88 -15.27 19.37
N GLN A 81 -10.70 -14.60 18.55
CA GLN A 81 -11.26 -15.19 17.33
C GLN A 81 -10.36 -15.05 16.11
N TRP A 82 -9.33 -14.21 16.18
CA TRP A 82 -8.32 -14.08 15.16
C TRP A 82 -7.24 -15.15 15.38
N ARG A 83 -7.29 -16.18 14.53
CA ARG A 83 -6.41 -17.36 14.61
C ARG A 83 -5.61 -17.52 13.34
N ASN A 84 -4.40 -18.07 13.45
CA ASN A 84 -3.59 -18.42 12.30
C ASN A 84 -4.38 -19.31 11.35
N TRP A 85 -4.35 -19.00 10.07
CA TRP A 85 -5.20 -19.60 9.06
C TRP A 85 -4.83 -21.06 8.77
N GLU A 86 -3.56 -21.43 8.86
CA GLU A 86 -3.06 -22.76 8.51
C GLU A 86 -3.39 -23.83 9.56
N ASP A 87 -3.61 -23.41 10.78
CA ASP A 87 -3.87 -24.31 11.89
C ASP A 87 -5.35 -24.34 12.31
N GLU A 88 -6.26 -24.02 11.38
CA GLU A 88 -7.72 -24.04 11.65
C GLU A 88 -8.22 -25.35 12.20
N GLU A 89 -7.63 -26.51 11.79
CA GLU A 89 -8.03 -27.84 12.25
C GLU A 89 -7.69 -28.08 13.72
N ASN A 90 -6.64 -27.44 14.23
CA ASN A 90 -6.18 -27.52 15.62
C ASN A 90 -6.57 -26.32 16.47
N GLY A 91 -7.35 -25.39 15.89
CA GLY A 91 -7.81 -24.19 16.57
C GLY A 91 -6.88 -22.97 16.43
N GLY A 92 -5.76 -23.12 15.71
CA GLY A 92 -4.78 -22.07 15.38
C GLY A 92 -4.22 -21.29 16.58
N GLU A 93 -3.03 -20.75 16.44
CA GLU A 93 -2.48 -19.83 17.45
C GLU A 93 -3.14 -18.45 17.34
N PRO A 94 -3.28 -17.69 18.45
CA PRO A 94 -3.82 -16.35 18.42
C PRO A 94 -2.95 -15.41 17.59
N VAL A 95 -3.58 -14.68 16.66
CA VAL A 95 -2.91 -13.63 15.86
C VAL A 95 -2.66 -12.39 16.73
N PHE A 96 -3.58 -12.06 17.63
CA PHE A 96 -3.49 -10.88 18.47
C PHE A 96 -3.47 -11.26 19.95
N THR A 97 -2.49 -10.73 20.67
CA THR A 97 -2.38 -10.92 22.13
C THR A 97 -2.04 -9.59 22.82
N VAL A 98 -2.78 -9.25 23.86
CA VAL A 98 -2.47 -8.07 24.70
C VAL A 98 -1.48 -8.47 25.79
N LYS A 99 -0.37 -7.75 25.87
CA LYS A 99 0.70 -7.93 26.87
C LYS A 99 0.94 -6.63 27.64
N ASP A 100 1.62 -6.73 28.77
CA ASP A 100 2.15 -5.61 29.55
C ASP A 100 1.11 -4.51 29.88
N LEU A 101 -0.16 -4.92 30.07
CA LEU A 101 -1.24 -4.00 30.38
C LEU A 101 -1.00 -3.37 31.75
N THR A 102 -0.90 -2.05 31.79
CA THR A 102 -0.81 -1.26 33.02
C THR A 102 -1.84 -0.14 33.06
N ILE A 103 -2.33 0.17 34.23
CA ILE A 103 -3.34 1.21 34.46
C ILE A 103 -2.86 2.13 35.57
N ALA A 104 -2.54 3.37 35.20
CA ALA A 104 -2.06 4.38 36.12
C ALA A 104 -3.21 4.98 36.97
N ASP A 105 -2.89 5.66 38.09
CA ASP A 105 -3.88 6.26 38.98
C ASP A 105 -4.71 7.37 38.31
N ASN A 106 -4.14 8.03 37.28
CA ASN A 106 -4.83 9.06 36.50
C ASN A 106 -5.72 8.51 35.40
N GLY A 107 -5.86 7.16 35.29
CA GLY A 107 -6.66 6.49 34.28
C GLY A 107 -5.98 6.27 32.95
N ASP A 108 -4.70 6.64 32.79
CA ASP A 108 -3.94 6.31 31.58
C ASP A 108 -3.64 4.81 31.57
N VAL A 109 -3.95 4.19 30.45
CA VAL A 109 -3.72 2.75 30.18
C VAL A 109 -2.61 2.62 29.16
N THR A 110 -1.64 1.76 29.42
CA THR A 110 -0.62 1.35 28.44
C THR A 110 -0.68 -0.15 28.24
N ALA A 111 -0.44 -0.59 27.00
CA ALA A 111 -0.37 -2.01 26.66
C ALA A 111 0.50 -2.22 25.43
N THR A 112 0.90 -3.45 25.23
CA THR A 112 1.51 -3.94 24.00
C THR A 112 0.52 -4.90 23.31
N LEU A 113 0.13 -4.59 22.06
CA LEU A 113 -0.57 -5.53 21.20
C LEU A 113 0.49 -6.30 20.41
N SER A 114 0.67 -7.56 20.76
CA SER A 114 1.50 -8.50 19.98
C SER A 114 0.68 -9.00 18.82
N VAL A 115 1.21 -8.86 17.63
CA VAL A 115 0.62 -9.33 16.36
C VAL A 115 1.49 -10.47 15.87
N ASP A 116 0.88 -11.62 15.62
CA ASP A 116 1.53 -12.81 15.06
C ASP A 116 1.02 -13.07 13.63
N TYR A 117 1.58 -14.04 12.95
CA TYR A 117 1.19 -14.44 11.59
C TYR A 117 -0.29 -14.82 11.50
N LEU A 118 -1.03 -14.21 10.59
CA LEU A 118 -2.31 -14.76 10.14
C LEU A 118 -2.06 -15.90 9.17
N PHE A 119 -1.03 -15.75 8.33
CA PHE A 119 -0.58 -16.74 7.35
C PHE A 119 0.89 -17.05 7.61
N ASP A 120 1.18 -18.28 8.00
CA ASP A 120 2.53 -18.76 8.19
C ASP A 120 3.21 -19.03 6.83
N GLY A 121 4.38 -18.53 6.66
CA GLY A 121 5.05 -17.98 5.51
C GLY A 121 5.70 -18.84 4.45
N ASP A 122 5.78 -20.15 4.45
CA ASP A 122 6.68 -20.85 3.52
C ASP A 122 6.07 -21.25 2.16
N ASP A 123 4.77 -21.16 2.00
CA ASP A 123 4.12 -21.60 0.76
C ASP A 123 3.77 -20.46 -0.18
N ALA A 124 3.92 -20.74 -1.47
CA ALA A 124 3.55 -19.82 -2.53
C ALA A 124 2.14 -19.23 -2.32
N ALA A 125 2.12 -17.96 -2.01
CA ALA A 125 0.99 -17.26 -1.43
C ALA A 125 -0.22 -17.05 -2.37
N TYR A 126 -0.16 -17.47 -3.63
CA TYR A 126 -1.18 -17.12 -4.61
C TYR A 126 -2.50 -17.90 -4.50
N TRP A 127 -2.60 -18.96 -3.71
CA TRP A 127 -3.88 -19.63 -3.42
C TRP A 127 -4.45 -19.29 -2.05
N ARG A 128 -3.79 -18.44 -1.28
CA ARG A 128 -4.28 -18.02 0.02
C ARG A 128 -5.30 -16.91 -0.13
N PRO A 129 -6.34 -16.85 0.70
CA PRO A 129 -7.37 -15.82 0.59
C PRO A 129 -6.93 -14.48 1.22
N TRP A 130 -5.72 -14.01 0.89
CA TRP A 130 -5.12 -12.80 1.43
C TRP A 130 -6.07 -11.59 1.39
N TYR A 131 -6.68 -11.36 0.23
CA TYR A 131 -7.53 -10.21 0.01
C TYR A 131 -8.78 -10.21 0.88
N ALA A 132 -9.25 -11.38 1.33
CA ALA A 132 -10.43 -11.50 2.18
C ALA A 132 -10.21 -10.94 3.59
N TYR A 133 -8.95 -10.79 3.99
CA TYR A 133 -8.55 -10.28 5.30
C TYR A 133 -7.87 -8.91 5.21
N ARG A 134 -7.57 -8.45 4.01
CA ARG A 134 -6.98 -7.14 3.78
C ARG A 134 -8.00 -6.04 4.00
N GLY A 135 -7.61 -4.94 4.66
CA GLY A 135 -8.52 -3.80 4.81
C GLY A 135 -8.21 -2.88 5.97
N LEU A 136 -9.16 -1.99 6.20
CA LEU A 136 -9.17 -1.11 7.37
C LEU A 136 -10.06 -1.71 8.45
N TYR A 137 -9.50 -1.87 9.63
CA TYR A 137 -10.17 -2.45 10.78
C TYR A 137 -10.10 -1.52 11.97
N GLU A 138 -11.16 -1.46 12.76
CA GLU A 138 -11.14 -0.73 14.03
C GLU A 138 -10.55 -1.62 15.13
N LEU A 139 -9.42 -1.22 15.69
CA LEU A 139 -8.97 -1.72 16.98
C LEU A 139 -9.76 -0.97 18.06
N THR A 140 -10.60 -1.67 18.80
CA THR A 140 -11.46 -1.06 19.80
C THR A 140 -11.20 -1.68 21.18
N VAL A 141 -11.14 -0.81 22.19
CA VAL A 141 -11.08 -1.22 23.59
C VAL A 141 -12.32 -0.68 24.31
N THR A 142 -13.13 -1.57 24.85
CA THR A 142 -14.39 -1.25 25.53
C THR A 142 -14.32 -1.67 26.99
N ASP A 143 -14.64 -0.78 27.91
CA ASP A 143 -14.93 -1.15 29.29
C ASP A 143 -16.38 -1.66 29.37
N LYS A 144 -16.54 -2.97 29.61
CA LYS A 144 -17.84 -3.64 29.70
C LYS A 144 -18.72 -3.14 30.84
N SER A 145 -18.11 -2.61 31.91
CA SER A 145 -18.83 -2.13 33.07
C SER A 145 -19.55 -0.80 32.83
N THR A 146 -19.01 0.02 31.91
CA THR A 146 -19.53 1.36 31.60
C THR A 146 -20.01 1.53 30.17
N GLY A 147 -19.59 0.64 29.26
CA GLY A 147 -19.84 0.74 27.83
C GLY A 147 -19.00 1.82 27.13
N LYS A 148 -18.06 2.49 27.82
CA LYS A 148 -17.16 3.46 27.18
C LYS A 148 -16.07 2.75 26.39
N SER A 149 -15.74 3.30 25.23
CA SER A 149 -14.74 2.73 24.33
C SER A 149 -13.82 3.78 23.73
N VAL A 150 -12.67 3.32 23.24
CA VAL A 150 -11.77 4.03 22.35
C VAL A 150 -11.55 3.16 21.12
N SER A 151 -11.41 3.79 19.95
CA SER A 151 -11.17 3.10 18.69
C SER A 151 -10.05 3.77 17.90
N GLN A 152 -9.30 2.97 17.14
CA GLN A 152 -8.28 3.41 16.20
C GLN A 152 -8.38 2.57 14.94
N THR A 153 -8.49 3.23 13.80
CA THR A 153 -8.43 2.56 12.51
C THR A 153 -7.01 2.06 12.25
N MET A 154 -6.90 0.78 11.98
CA MET A 154 -5.68 0.08 11.64
C MET A 154 -5.78 -0.40 10.19
N ARG A 155 -4.70 -0.31 9.45
CA ARG A 155 -4.59 -0.94 8.13
C ARG A 155 -3.96 -2.32 8.29
N TYR A 156 -4.64 -3.36 7.87
CA TYR A 156 -4.16 -4.74 7.89
C TYR A 156 -3.91 -5.20 6.45
N GLU A 157 -2.65 -5.40 6.11
CA GLU A 157 -2.18 -5.74 4.78
C GLU A 157 -1.46 -7.08 4.77
N VAL A 158 -1.28 -7.66 3.59
CA VAL A 158 -0.43 -8.85 3.44
C VAL A 158 0.98 -8.50 3.89
N TYR A 159 1.52 -7.39 3.40
CA TYR A 159 2.80 -6.81 3.79
C TYR A 159 2.58 -5.34 4.12
N ASP A 160 2.99 -4.90 5.30
CA ASP A 160 2.79 -3.51 5.72
C ASP A 160 3.82 -2.52 5.14
N SER A 161 4.92 -3.05 4.61
CA SER A 161 6.03 -2.26 4.05
C SER A 161 5.87 -1.94 2.57
N TYR A 162 5.04 -2.68 1.83
CA TYR A 162 4.84 -2.44 0.40
C TYR A 162 3.64 -1.54 0.12
N THR A 163 3.68 -0.88 -1.05
CA THR A 163 2.65 0.04 -1.50
C THR A 163 1.42 -0.73 -1.99
N PRO A 164 0.27 -0.61 -1.30
CA PRO A 164 -0.98 -1.17 -1.79
C PRO A 164 -1.53 -0.35 -2.97
N TYR A 165 -2.43 -0.95 -3.74
CA TYR A 165 -2.99 -0.32 -4.94
C TYR A 165 -3.62 1.06 -4.66
N ASP A 166 -4.37 1.19 -3.58
CA ASP A 166 -5.09 2.41 -3.20
C ASP A 166 -4.19 3.57 -2.70
N GLU A 167 -2.90 3.31 -2.46
CA GLU A 167 -1.90 4.33 -2.13
C GLU A 167 -1.01 4.71 -3.32
N LEU A 168 -1.05 3.94 -4.41
CA LEU A 168 -0.13 4.08 -5.54
C LEU A 168 -0.23 5.46 -6.19
N ASP A 169 -1.45 5.89 -6.54
CA ASP A 169 -1.68 7.17 -7.21
C ASP A 169 -1.19 8.36 -6.38
N SER A 170 -1.49 8.35 -5.08
CA SER A 170 -1.07 9.43 -4.18
C SER A 170 0.45 9.51 -4.03
N LYS A 171 1.15 8.38 -3.99
CA LYS A 171 2.61 8.34 -3.91
C LYS A 171 3.26 8.86 -5.19
N ILE A 172 2.75 8.47 -6.35
CA ILE A 172 3.27 8.95 -7.64
C ILE A 172 3.02 10.45 -7.79
N GLN A 173 1.82 10.93 -7.46
CA GLN A 173 1.48 12.35 -7.53
C GLN A 173 2.37 13.17 -6.59
N ASP A 174 2.62 12.69 -5.37
CA ASP A 174 3.53 13.36 -4.42
C ASP A 174 4.95 13.50 -4.99
N ILE A 175 5.46 12.46 -5.67
CA ILE A 175 6.77 12.54 -6.34
C ILE A 175 6.76 13.61 -7.45
N MET A 176 5.72 13.64 -8.27
CA MET A 176 5.58 14.61 -9.37
C MET A 176 5.51 16.05 -8.84
N ASP A 177 4.74 16.27 -7.78
CA ASP A 177 4.54 17.61 -7.18
C ASP A 177 5.81 18.12 -6.48
N ASN A 178 6.63 17.21 -5.95
CA ASN A 178 7.85 17.53 -5.20
C ASN A 178 9.15 17.35 -6.01
N GLN A 179 9.08 17.16 -7.33
CA GLN A 179 10.26 17.03 -8.15
C GLN A 179 11.17 18.27 -8.11
N THR A 180 12.47 18.08 -8.12
CA THR A 180 13.48 19.16 -8.10
C THR A 180 14.29 19.25 -9.37
N ASN A 181 14.26 18.23 -10.22
CA ASN A 181 15.09 18.14 -11.43
C ASN A 181 14.47 18.86 -12.65
N GLY A 182 13.25 19.40 -12.54
CA GLY A 182 12.59 20.17 -13.60
C GLY A 182 12.28 19.33 -14.84
N LEU A 183 11.94 18.08 -14.67
CA LEU A 183 11.64 17.14 -15.73
C LEU A 183 10.21 17.30 -16.27
N TYR A 184 10.00 16.86 -17.50
CA TYR A 184 8.66 16.58 -17.96
C TYR A 184 8.21 15.24 -17.37
N MET A 185 7.08 15.27 -16.67
CA MET A 185 6.42 14.08 -16.14
C MET A 185 4.93 14.16 -16.48
N SER A 186 4.36 13.04 -16.94
CA SER A 186 2.91 12.87 -17.07
C SER A 186 2.50 11.55 -16.42
N TYR A 187 1.28 11.52 -15.87
CA TYR A 187 0.69 10.36 -15.23
C TYR A 187 -0.73 10.20 -15.75
N GLU A 188 -0.95 9.23 -16.62
CA GLU A 188 -2.19 9.09 -17.36
C GLU A 188 -2.60 7.61 -17.46
N SER A 189 -3.91 7.38 -17.58
CA SER A 189 -4.46 6.04 -17.87
C SER A 189 -4.20 5.65 -19.31
N THR A 190 -3.69 4.45 -19.52
CA THR A 190 -3.51 3.84 -20.85
C THR A 190 -4.65 2.90 -21.23
N GLY A 191 -5.57 2.64 -20.31
CA GLY A 191 -6.71 1.75 -20.49
C GLY A 191 -7.26 1.25 -19.17
N LEU A 192 -8.20 0.32 -19.24
CA LEU A 192 -8.84 -0.27 -18.07
C LEU A 192 -8.46 -1.74 -17.92
N SER A 193 -8.30 -2.17 -16.69
CA SER A 193 -8.23 -3.58 -16.31
C SER A 193 -9.59 -4.29 -16.47
N THR A 194 -9.62 -5.61 -16.28
CA THR A 194 -10.84 -6.41 -16.39
C THR A 194 -11.93 -6.04 -15.40
N ASP A 195 -11.55 -5.49 -14.24
CA ASP A 195 -12.44 -5.00 -13.18
C ASP A 195 -12.71 -3.49 -13.25
N GLY A 196 -12.29 -2.84 -14.36
CA GLY A 196 -12.59 -1.43 -14.63
C GLY A 196 -11.67 -0.43 -13.94
N LYS A 197 -10.53 -0.85 -13.39
CA LYS A 197 -9.51 0.04 -12.83
C LYS A 197 -8.58 0.58 -13.91
N ASP A 198 -8.11 1.80 -13.74
CA ASP A 198 -7.14 2.41 -14.65
C ASP A 198 -5.78 1.72 -14.59
N VAL A 199 -5.24 1.39 -15.76
CA VAL A 199 -3.84 1.00 -15.93
C VAL A 199 -3.04 2.25 -16.14
N MET A 200 -2.39 2.72 -15.09
CA MET A 200 -1.68 4.00 -15.07
C MET A 200 -0.25 3.88 -15.57
N GLU A 201 0.20 4.91 -16.27
CA GLU A 201 1.55 5.03 -16.82
C GLU A 201 2.16 6.39 -16.46
N VAL A 202 3.40 6.37 -15.99
CA VAL A 202 4.22 7.57 -15.80
C VAL A 202 5.22 7.69 -16.94
N ILE A 203 5.21 8.82 -17.65
CA ILE A 203 6.29 9.15 -18.58
C ILE A 203 7.21 10.15 -17.92
N VAL A 204 8.52 9.88 -17.96
CA VAL A 204 9.56 10.77 -17.42
C VAL A 204 10.59 11.05 -18.50
N ALA A 205 10.73 12.32 -18.87
CA ALA A 205 11.66 12.76 -19.89
C ALA A 205 12.35 14.07 -19.48
N ARG A 206 13.50 14.37 -20.11
CA ARG A 206 14.19 15.66 -19.93
C ARG A 206 13.28 16.85 -20.19
N ASP A 207 12.47 16.78 -21.24
CA ASP A 207 11.47 17.78 -21.63
C ASP A 207 10.36 17.14 -22.47
N LYS A 208 9.26 17.87 -22.64
CA LYS A 208 8.09 17.37 -23.40
C LYS A 208 8.41 17.09 -24.87
N ALA A 209 9.31 17.84 -25.47
CA ALA A 209 9.63 17.67 -26.89
C ALA A 209 10.25 16.29 -27.18
N VAL A 210 10.93 15.68 -26.23
CA VAL A 210 11.40 14.29 -26.35
C VAL A 210 10.24 13.33 -26.60
N VAL A 211 9.20 13.44 -25.79
CA VAL A 211 8.01 12.57 -25.90
C VAL A 211 7.23 12.86 -27.17
N ASP A 212 7.01 14.15 -27.49
CA ASP A 212 6.29 14.56 -28.72
C ASP A 212 7.01 14.06 -29.99
N ASN A 213 8.33 14.14 -30.03
CA ASN A 213 9.14 13.64 -31.14
C ASN A 213 9.04 12.12 -31.28
N TYR A 214 9.07 11.40 -30.16
CA TYR A 214 8.92 9.95 -30.15
C TYR A 214 7.52 9.54 -30.64
N MET A 215 6.46 10.18 -30.15
CA MET A 215 5.08 9.90 -30.57
C MET A 215 4.88 10.17 -32.07
N ALA A 216 5.45 11.27 -32.58
CA ALA A 216 5.42 11.59 -34.01
C ALA A 216 6.18 10.53 -34.84
N LEU A 217 7.32 10.03 -34.32
CA LEU A 217 8.07 8.95 -34.96
C LEU A 217 7.30 7.65 -34.99
N LEU A 218 6.61 7.28 -33.89
CA LEU A 218 5.75 6.10 -33.85
C LEU A 218 4.62 6.18 -34.88
N GLN A 219 3.93 7.32 -34.96
CA GLN A 219 2.86 7.53 -35.92
C GLN A 219 3.39 7.43 -37.37
N ARG A 220 4.57 7.99 -37.62
CA ARG A 220 5.24 7.86 -38.94
C ARG A 220 5.64 6.42 -39.25
N ALA A 221 6.13 5.69 -38.23
CA ALA A 221 6.50 4.27 -38.41
C ALA A 221 5.30 3.37 -38.76
N GLN A 222 4.09 3.72 -38.32
CA GLN A 222 2.85 3.03 -38.69
C GLN A 222 2.44 3.30 -40.14
N THR A 223 2.74 4.47 -40.70
CA THR A 223 2.30 4.90 -42.02
C THR A 223 3.38 4.73 -43.11
N ASP A 224 4.66 4.88 -42.74
CA ASP A 224 5.81 4.79 -43.65
C ASP A 224 7.02 4.16 -42.93
N PRO A 225 6.99 2.85 -42.63
CA PRO A 225 8.08 2.17 -41.95
C PRO A 225 9.38 2.13 -42.73
N GLU A 226 9.32 2.14 -44.07
CA GLU A 226 10.50 2.11 -44.93
C GLU A 226 11.31 3.43 -44.83
N ALA A 227 10.63 4.57 -44.81
CA ALA A 227 11.28 5.86 -44.66
C ALA A 227 11.90 6.00 -43.24
N VAL A 228 11.22 5.49 -42.19
CA VAL A 228 11.81 5.46 -40.82
C VAL A 228 13.05 4.59 -40.77
N ALA A 229 13.00 3.39 -41.37
CA ALA A 229 14.19 2.51 -41.48
C ALA A 229 15.35 3.14 -42.24
N ALA A 230 15.07 3.92 -43.28
CA ALA A 230 16.08 4.67 -44.01
C ALA A 230 16.70 5.79 -43.18
N ASP A 231 15.90 6.50 -42.38
CA ASP A 231 16.36 7.54 -41.46
C ASP A 231 17.22 6.98 -40.34
N VAL A 232 16.86 5.81 -39.77
CA VAL A 232 17.71 5.09 -38.82
C VAL A 232 19.07 4.75 -39.43
N LYS A 233 19.06 4.13 -40.63
CA LYS A 233 20.30 3.74 -41.34
C LYS A 233 21.21 4.93 -41.69
N SER A 234 20.62 6.08 -41.97
CA SER A 234 21.37 7.31 -42.32
C SER A 234 21.82 8.12 -41.10
N GLY A 235 21.49 7.70 -39.88
CA GLY A 235 21.81 8.39 -38.66
C GLY A 235 20.99 9.65 -38.36
N LYS A 236 19.92 9.92 -39.12
CA LYS A 236 19.06 11.09 -38.89
C LYS A 236 18.31 11.06 -37.56
N LEU A 237 18.18 9.88 -36.95
CA LEU A 237 17.52 9.69 -35.65
C LEU A 237 18.53 9.48 -34.52
N ALA A 238 19.82 9.78 -34.73
CA ALA A 238 20.87 9.58 -33.74
C ALA A 238 20.66 10.41 -32.45
N ASP A 239 20.00 11.56 -32.55
CA ASP A 239 19.72 12.45 -31.43
C ASP A 239 18.36 12.17 -30.73
N TYR A 240 17.62 11.15 -31.19
CA TYR A 240 16.38 10.74 -30.53
C TYR A 240 16.67 9.91 -29.30
N GLN A 241 16.02 10.26 -28.20
CA GLN A 241 16.08 9.47 -26.96
C GLN A 241 15.35 8.14 -27.13
N ILE A 242 15.89 7.11 -26.51
CA ILE A 242 15.35 5.75 -26.53
C ILE A 242 14.35 5.58 -25.40
N PRO A 243 13.14 5.09 -25.65
CA PRO A 243 12.21 4.74 -24.56
C PRO A 243 12.70 3.53 -23.79
N VAL A 244 12.70 3.63 -22.48
CA VAL A 244 12.95 2.51 -21.57
C VAL A 244 11.65 2.20 -20.83
N TYR A 245 11.09 1.03 -21.13
CA TYR A 245 9.89 0.55 -20.43
C TYR A 245 10.27 -0.18 -19.17
N ILE A 246 9.64 0.22 -18.06
CA ILE A 246 9.74 -0.45 -16.76
C ILE A 246 8.32 -0.79 -16.33
N THR A 247 8.03 -2.07 -16.15
CA THR A 247 6.69 -2.52 -15.80
C THR A 247 6.72 -3.70 -14.86
N ASN A 248 5.63 -3.88 -14.09
CA ASN A 248 5.40 -5.03 -13.25
C ASN A 248 4.17 -5.79 -13.73
N ILE A 249 4.38 -6.98 -14.29
CA ILE A 249 3.32 -7.83 -14.82
C ILE A 249 2.70 -8.74 -13.77
N HIS A 250 3.44 -9.06 -12.69
CA HIS A 250 3.01 -9.92 -11.59
C HIS A 250 2.99 -9.15 -10.27
N PRO A 251 1.88 -8.48 -9.94
CA PRO A 251 1.86 -7.57 -8.78
C PRO A 251 1.97 -8.24 -7.41
N ASN A 252 1.77 -9.56 -7.32
CA ASN A 252 2.12 -10.31 -6.10
C ASN A 252 3.63 -10.31 -5.81
N GLU A 253 4.46 -9.90 -6.77
CA GLU A 253 5.87 -9.59 -6.61
C GLU A 253 6.03 -8.12 -6.15
N CYS A 254 5.44 -7.80 -4.99
CA CYS A 254 5.28 -6.43 -4.46
C CYS A 254 6.56 -5.57 -4.46
N PRO A 255 7.77 -6.11 -4.17
CA PRO A 255 8.99 -5.29 -4.22
C PRO A 255 9.22 -4.59 -5.55
N ALA A 256 8.72 -5.14 -6.67
CA ALA A 256 8.90 -4.54 -7.99
C ALA A 256 8.11 -3.23 -8.15
N VAL A 257 6.95 -3.10 -7.50
CA VAL A 257 6.16 -1.85 -7.48
C VAL A 257 6.93 -0.77 -6.71
N ASP A 258 7.38 -1.09 -5.50
CA ASP A 258 8.12 -0.13 -4.66
C ASP A 258 9.45 0.26 -5.26
N GLN A 259 10.17 -0.67 -5.92
CA GLN A 259 11.40 -0.34 -6.65
C GLN A 259 11.15 0.66 -7.78
N GLN A 260 10.02 0.57 -8.49
CA GLN A 260 9.66 1.54 -9.53
C GLN A 260 9.33 2.90 -8.93
N ILE A 261 8.64 2.95 -7.78
CA ILE A 261 8.35 4.19 -7.06
C ILE A 261 9.64 4.85 -6.57
N GLU A 262 10.54 4.09 -5.94
CA GLU A 262 11.83 4.63 -5.47
C GLU A 262 12.73 5.07 -6.63
N PHE A 263 12.74 4.34 -7.75
CA PHE A 263 13.45 4.75 -8.95
C PHE A 263 12.87 6.06 -9.52
N LEU A 264 11.54 6.17 -9.62
CA LEU A 264 10.86 7.39 -10.07
C LEU A 264 11.23 8.59 -9.18
N LYS A 265 11.20 8.39 -7.86
CA LYS A 265 11.60 9.40 -6.89
C LYS A 265 13.07 9.83 -7.07
N ALA A 266 13.99 8.87 -7.22
CA ALA A 266 15.39 9.16 -7.45
C ALA A 266 15.61 9.98 -8.73
N ILE A 267 14.97 9.59 -9.85
CA ILE A 267 15.03 10.37 -11.10
C ILE A 267 14.46 11.78 -10.92
N ALA A 268 13.40 11.94 -10.14
CA ALA A 268 12.72 13.23 -9.94
C ALA A 268 13.49 14.19 -9.03
N THR A 269 14.26 13.67 -8.06
CA THR A 269 14.82 14.50 -6.97
C THR A 269 16.33 14.45 -6.79
N GLU A 270 17.01 13.38 -7.25
CA GLU A 270 18.44 13.20 -7.03
C GLU A 270 19.27 13.73 -8.22
N GLU A 271 20.47 14.24 -7.95
CA GLU A 271 21.42 14.59 -9.02
C GLU A 271 22.05 13.35 -9.65
N THR A 272 22.28 12.31 -8.84
CA THR A 272 22.97 11.10 -9.25
C THR A 272 22.27 9.86 -8.72
N ILE A 273 22.29 8.78 -9.49
CA ILE A 273 21.87 7.45 -9.07
C ILE A 273 23.09 6.54 -8.98
N SER A 274 23.19 5.80 -7.87
CA SER A 274 24.28 4.86 -7.63
C SER A 274 23.74 3.45 -7.39
N TYR A 275 24.44 2.46 -7.93
CA TYR A 275 24.15 1.05 -7.68
C TYR A 275 25.44 0.22 -7.58
N LYS A 276 25.32 -1.00 -7.09
CA LYS A 276 26.40 -1.99 -7.10
C LYS A 276 26.28 -2.87 -8.33
N ASN A 277 27.36 -2.94 -9.14
CA ASN A 277 27.43 -3.87 -10.27
C ASN A 277 27.71 -5.32 -9.79
N ALA A 278 27.81 -6.25 -10.73
CA ALA A 278 28.08 -7.66 -10.45
C ALA A 278 29.42 -7.90 -9.72
N ASP A 279 30.38 -7.00 -9.89
CA ASP A 279 31.70 -7.06 -9.25
C ASP A 279 31.71 -6.34 -7.88
N ASN A 280 30.53 -5.95 -7.38
CA ASN A 280 30.33 -5.19 -6.14
C ASN A 280 31.00 -3.78 -6.15
N GLU A 281 31.27 -3.25 -7.33
CA GLU A 281 31.76 -1.88 -7.50
C GLU A 281 30.60 -0.90 -7.53
N THR A 282 30.80 0.29 -6.96
CA THR A 282 29.79 1.35 -7.04
C THR A 282 29.88 2.05 -8.38
N CYS A 283 28.79 1.98 -9.15
CA CYS A 283 28.58 2.75 -10.36
C CYS A 283 27.68 3.94 -10.04
N THR A 284 28.05 5.14 -10.45
CA THR A 284 27.28 6.38 -10.23
C THR A 284 27.07 7.07 -11.57
N TYR A 285 25.80 7.44 -11.83
CA TYR A 285 25.41 8.13 -13.06
C TYR A 285 24.69 9.43 -12.72
N ASN A 286 24.96 10.47 -13.48
CA ASN A 286 24.21 11.72 -13.38
C ASN A 286 22.85 11.55 -14.06
N VAL A 287 21.77 11.95 -13.38
CA VAL A 287 20.40 11.81 -13.89
C VAL A 287 20.20 12.57 -15.20
N LYS A 288 20.76 13.75 -15.34
CA LYS A 288 20.66 14.54 -16.58
C LYS A 288 21.35 13.86 -17.76
N ASP A 289 22.49 13.20 -17.51
CA ASP A 289 23.21 12.48 -18.56
C ASP A 289 22.40 11.25 -19.01
N ILE A 290 21.78 10.51 -18.08
CA ILE A 290 20.85 9.41 -18.42
C ILE A 290 19.73 9.94 -19.32
N LEU A 291 19.08 11.04 -18.93
CA LEU A 291 17.93 11.60 -19.66
C LEU A 291 18.31 12.34 -20.96
N ASN A 292 19.59 12.49 -21.26
CA ASN A 292 20.03 12.89 -22.60
C ASN A 292 19.90 11.76 -23.63
N ASP A 293 20.05 10.52 -23.19
CA ASP A 293 20.06 9.36 -24.07
C ASP A 293 18.72 8.60 -24.07
N VAL A 294 17.99 8.60 -22.94
CA VAL A 294 16.77 7.82 -22.76
C VAL A 294 15.66 8.66 -22.12
N PHE A 295 14.44 8.19 -22.23
CA PHE A 295 13.32 8.59 -21.38
C PHE A 295 12.61 7.34 -20.86
N PHE A 296 11.87 7.46 -19.76
CA PHE A 296 11.25 6.31 -19.10
C PHE A 296 9.75 6.31 -19.30
N ILE A 297 9.21 5.13 -19.52
CA ILE A 297 7.79 4.80 -19.51
C ILE A 297 7.62 3.75 -18.41
N ILE A 298 7.00 4.15 -17.30
CA ILE A 298 6.92 3.34 -16.09
C ILE A 298 5.45 2.99 -15.84
N ARG A 299 5.16 1.70 -15.78
CA ARG A 299 3.86 1.18 -15.35
C ARG A 299 4.05 0.39 -14.07
N PRO A 300 3.75 0.97 -12.92
CA PRO A 300 3.94 0.30 -11.63
C PRO A 300 3.22 -1.03 -11.54
N THR A 301 2.08 -1.15 -12.24
CA THR A 301 1.42 -2.43 -12.46
C THR A 301 0.70 -2.46 -13.82
N GLU A 302 0.87 -3.55 -14.55
CA GLU A 302 0.06 -3.88 -15.73
C GLU A 302 -1.28 -4.54 -15.34
N ASN A 303 -1.42 -4.92 -14.06
CA ASN A 303 -2.55 -5.66 -13.55
C ASN A 303 -3.02 -5.06 -12.21
N PRO A 304 -3.79 -3.96 -12.24
CA PRO A 304 -4.33 -3.31 -11.04
C PRO A 304 -5.15 -4.24 -10.15
N TYR A 305 -5.97 -5.10 -10.75
CA TYR A 305 -6.75 -6.11 -10.03
C TYR A 305 -5.84 -7.00 -9.16
N ALA A 306 -4.79 -7.55 -9.78
CA ALA A 306 -3.89 -8.45 -9.07
C ALA A 306 -3.07 -7.74 -7.97
N LEU A 307 -2.71 -6.48 -8.16
CA LEU A 307 -2.04 -5.70 -7.11
C LEU A 307 -2.95 -5.49 -5.90
N GLU A 308 -4.23 -5.20 -6.13
CA GLU A 308 -5.21 -5.05 -5.05
C GLU A 308 -5.45 -6.36 -4.29
N HIS A 309 -5.42 -7.50 -5.00
CA HIS A 309 -5.74 -8.82 -4.44
C HIS A 309 -4.50 -9.64 -4.06
N TYR A 310 -3.29 -9.11 -4.27
CA TYR A 310 -2.00 -9.81 -4.04
C TYR A 310 -1.90 -11.16 -4.74
N GLN A 311 -2.36 -11.23 -6.00
CA GLN A 311 -2.34 -12.44 -6.82
C GLN A 311 -1.66 -12.20 -8.17
N ARG A 312 -1.44 -13.28 -8.95
CA ARG A 312 -0.87 -13.19 -10.30
C ARG A 312 -1.92 -12.96 -11.37
N GLY A 313 -3.10 -13.57 -11.20
CA GLY A 313 -4.19 -13.51 -12.15
C GLY A 313 -4.89 -12.16 -12.18
N ASN A 314 -5.65 -11.92 -13.23
CA ASN A 314 -6.39 -10.66 -13.45
C ASN A 314 -7.90 -10.81 -13.23
N SER A 315 -8.34 -11.88 -12.61
CA SER A 315 -9.73 -12.14 -12.24
C SER A 315 -9.82 -13.19 -11.13
N GLU A 316 -11.00 -13.29 -10.48
CA GLU A 316 -11.29 -14.30 -9.45
C GLU A 316 -11.22 -15.75 -9.96
N ASP A 317 -11.43 -15.94 -11.28
CA ASP A 317 -11.45 -17.27 -11.92
C ASP A 317 -10.08 -17.73 -12.40
N PHE A 318 -9.04 -16.94 -12.13
CA PHE A 318 -7.69 -17.22 -12.58
C PHE A 318 -6.82 -17.70 -11.40
N ASP A 319 -6.84 -19.01 -11.18
CA ASP A 319 -5.95 -19.74 -10.27
C ASP A 319 -4.70 -20.23 -10.99
#